data_dc4ae07313363d8cd70b1761cde86e88
#
_entry.id   dc4ae07313363d8cd70b1761cde86e88
#
_cell.length_a   1.000
_cell.length_b   1.000
_cell.length_c   1.000
_cell.angle_alpha   90.00
_cell.angle_beta   90.00
_cell.angle_gamma   90.00
#
_symmetry.space_group_name_H-M   'P 1'
#
loop_
_entity.id
_entity.type
_entity.pdbx_description
1 polymer ?
#
loop_
_entity_poly.entity_id
_entity_poly.type
_entity_poly.pdbx_seq_one_letter_code
_entity_poly.pdbx_strand_id
1 'polypeptide(L)' 'MRSYSKKELANFAGVSYSTFNRWLRLHRPQLEQFGMSRHTHILPPKAVKYICDVYAIDLE' A
#
# COMPACT_ATOMS: atom_id res chain seq x y z
N MET A 1 -7.30 -2.95 11.71
CA MET A 1 -7.34 -2.71 10.25
C MET A 1 -7.03 -3.99 9.52
N ARG A 2 -7.73 -4.27 8.45
CA ARG A 2 -7.55 -5.52 7.71
C ARG A 2 -6.49 -5.38 6.63
N SER A 3 -6.08 -6.51 6.04
CA SER A 3 -5.19 -6.51 4.88
C SER A 3 -5.96 -6.10 3.62
N TYR A 4 -5.25 -5.49 2.69
CA TYR A 4 -5.81 -5.08 1.40
C TYR A 4 -4.83 -5.44 0.29
N SER A 5 -5.35 -5.78 -0.89
CA SER A 5 -4.51 -5.99 -2.06
C SER A 5 -4.05 -4.64 -2.61
N LYS A 6 -2.98 -4.66 -3.41
CA LYS A 6 -2.50 -3.46 -4.09
C LYS A 6 -3.57 -2.84 -4.97
N LYS A 7 -4.34 -3.69 -5.68
CA LYS A 7 -5.40 -3.20 -6.56
C LYS A 7 -6.51 -2.51 -5.78
N GLU A 8 -6.90 -3.08 -4.64
CA GLU A 8 -7.92 -2.48 -3.80
C GLU A 8 -7.48 -1.09 -3.33
N LEU A 9 -6.25 -0.97 -2.84
CA LEU A 9 -5.75 0.31 -2.35
C LEU A 9 -5.62 1.33 -3.48
N ALA A 10 -5.19 0.90 -4.66
CA ALA A 10 -5.13 1.79 -5.82
C ALA A 10 -6.51 2.35 -6.14
N ASN A 11 -7.55 1.50 -6.09
CA ASN A 11 -8.92 1.93 -6.32
C ASN A 11 -9.37 2.96 -5.27
N PHE A 12 -9.09 2.69 -4.00
CA PHE A 12 -9.45 3.64 -2.94
C PHE A 12 -8.72 4.97 -3.09
N ALA A 13 -7.47 4.93 -3.56
CA ALA A 13 -6.67 6.13 -3.77
C ALA A 13 -7.07 6.88 -5.04
N GLY A 14 -7.81 6.24 -5.95
CA GLY A 14 -8.21 6.86 -7.21
C GLY A 14 -7.07 6.98 -8.21
N VAL A 15 -6.09 6.06 -8.15
CA VAL A 15 -4.93 6.09 -9.05
C VAL A 15 -4.81 4.75 -9.76
N SER A 16 -4.01 4.75 -10.85
CA SER A 16 -3.74 3.52 -11.57
C SER A 16 -2.88 2.58 -10.74
N TYR A 17 -2.95 1.29 -11.08
CA TYR A 17 -2.13 0.28 -10.43
C TYR A 17 -0.64 0.60 -10.58
N SER A 18 -0.23 1.09 -11.75
CA SER A 18 1.16 1.47 -12.01
C SER A 18 1.62 2.60 -11.09
N THR A 19 0.78 3.61 -10.91
CA THR A 19 1.08 4.73 -10.02
C THR A 19 1.21 4.25 -8.58
N PHE A 20 0.29 3.39 -8.16
CA PHE A 20 0.33 2.85 -6.79
C PHE A 20 1.60 2.03 -6.57
N ASN A 21 2.00 1.21 -7.53
CA ASN A 21 3.24 0.43 -7.44
C ASN A 21 4.47 1.34 -7.33
N ARG A 22 4.45 2.49 -8.02
CA ARG A 22 5.54 3.46 -7.89
C ARG A 22 5.62 3.99 -6.47
N TRP A 23 4.48 4.30 -5.87
CA TRP A 23 4.44 4.75 -4.48
C TRP A 23 5.04 3.71 -3.54
N LEU A 24 4.68 2.45 -3.71
CA LEU A 24 5.21 1.36 -2.88
C LEU A 24 6.72 1.25 -3.04
N ARG A 25 7.23 1.45 -4.24
CA ARG A 25 8.67 1.39 -4.49
C ARG A 25 9.40 2.50 -3.77
N LEU A 26 8.82 3.70 -3.73
CA LEU A 26 9.42 4.84 -3.03
C LEU A 26 9.51 4.62 -1.52
N HIS A 27 8.61 3.81 -0.97
CA HIS A 27 8.56 3.54 0.46
C HIS A 27 9.04 2.13 0.82
N ARG A 28 9.79 1.50 -0.08
CA ARG A 28 10.24 0.12 0.14
C ARG A 28 10.95 -0.10 1.48
N PRO A 29 11.89 0.75 1.92
CA PRO A 29 12.56 0.50 3.20
C PRO A 29 11.60 0.38 4.38
N GLN A 30 10.59 1.23 4.43
CA GLN A 30 9.59 1.20 5.49
C GLN A 30 8.69 -0.03 5.36
N LEU A 31 8.28 -0.36 4.13
CA LEU A 31 7.39 -1.48 3.90
C LEU A 31 8.06 -2.81 4.19
N GLU A 32 9.35 -2.92 3.93
CA GLU A 32 10.09 -4.14 4.26
C GLU A 32 10.11 -4.41 5.76
N GLN A 33 10.10 -3.35 6.58
CA GLN A 33 10.00 -3.50 8.03
C GLN A 33 8.68 -4.13 8.46
N PHE A 34 7.65 -4.02 7.62
CA PHE A 34 6.34 -4.61 7.88
C PHE A 34 6.19 -6.00 7.27
N GLY A 35 7.28 -6.57 6.74
CA GLY A 35 7.25 -7.91 6.16
C GLY A 35 6.92 -7.96 4.68
N MET A 36 6.86 -6.83 4.01
CA MET A 36 6.58 -6.79 2.56
C MET A 36 7.85 -6.96 1.75
N SER A 37 7.71 -7.63 0.60
CA SER A 37 8.76 -7.74 -0.39
C SER A 37 8.19 -7.29 -1.74
N ARG A 38 9.06 -7.22 -2.77
CA ARG A 38 8.61 -6.86 -4.11
C ARG A 38 7.62 -7.86 -4.69
N HIS A 39 7.55 -9.07 -4.13
CA HIS A 39 6.62 -10.11 -4.59
C HIS A 39 5.33 -10.14 -3.78
N THR A 40 5.20 -9.33 -2.75
CA THR A 40 4.01 -9.29 -1.92
C THR A 40 2.91 -8.54 -2.64
N HIS A 41 1.74 -9.19 -2.82
CA HIS A 41 0.60 -8.59 -3.50
C HIS A 41 -0.46 -8.06 -2.53
N ILE A 42 -0.43 -8.49 -1.29
CA ILE A 42 -1.39 -8.08 -0.27
C ILE A 42 -0.63 -7.38 0.85
N LEU A 43 -1.06 -6.17 1.18
CA LEU A 43 -0.42 -5.40 2.23
C LEU A 43 -0.94 -5.85 3.59
N PRO A 44 -0.05 -6.17 4.54
CA PRO A 44 -0.49 -6.45 5.91
C PRO A 44 -1.06 -5.18 6.56
N PRO A 45 -1.83 -5.31 7.65
CA PRO A 45 -2.50 -4.15 8.25
C PRO A 45 -1.57 -2.99 8.58
N LYS A 46 -0.37 -3.25 9.05
CA LYS A 46 0.59 -2.20 9.38
C LYS A 46 1.01 -1.41 8.14
N ALA A 47 1.23 -2.11 7.02
CA ALA A 47 1.59 -1.46 5.76
C ALA A 47 0.42 -0.66 5.21
N VAL A 48 -0.81 -1.19 5.33
CA VAL A 48 -2.02 -0.49 4.92
C VAL A 48 -2.13 0.83 5.68
N LYS A 49 -1.97 0.78 7.00
CA LYS A 49 -2.06 1.99 7.82
C LYS A 49 -1.00 3.01 7.41
N TYR A 50 0.25 2.55 7.20
CA TYR A 50 1.34 3.44 6.80
C TYR A 50 1.03 4.16 5.48
N ILE A 51 0.64 3.40 4.47
CA ILE A 51 0.36 3.97 3.15
C ILE A 51 -0.85 4.90 3.18
N CYS A 52 -1.91 4.51 3.89
CA CYS A 52 -3.09 5.36 4.01
C CYS A 52 -2.76 6.68 4.70
N ASP A 53 -1.89 6.65 5.72
CA ASP A 53 -1.48 7.87 6.42
C ASP A 53 -0.64 8.77 5.52
N VAL A 54 0.30 8.19 4.76
CA VAL A 54 1.22 8.96 3.91
C VAL A 54 0.47 9.63 2.76
N TYR A 55 -0.47 8.92 2.14
CA TYR A 55 -1.16 9.42 0.95
C TYR A 55 -2.60 9.85 1.21
N ALA A 56 -3.00 9.91 2.46
CA ALA A 56 -4.34 10.33 2.86
C ALA A 56 -5.43 9.52 2.14
N ILE A 57 -5.25 8.20 2.08
CA ILE A 57 -6.21 7.31 1.45
C ILE A 57 -7.35 7.02 2.43
N ASP A 58 -8.57 7.24 1.98
CA ASP A 58 -9.76 6.95 2.77
C ASP A 58 -10.33 5.62 2.33
N LEU A 59 -10.40 4.65 3.26
CA LEU A 59 -10.87 3.31 2.98
C LEU A 59 -12.38 3.14 3.16
N GLU A 60 -13.06 4.16 3.63
CA GLU A 60 -14.50 4.11 3.87
C GLU A 60 -15.27 4.97 2.88
#